data_1e5cb4fc50fb484b8d8cd5bd757c8504
#
_entry.id   1e5cb4fc50fb484b8d8cd5bd757c8504
#
_cell.length_a   1.000
_cell.length_b   1.000
_cell.length_c   1.000
_cell.angle_alpha   90.00
_cell.angle_beta   90.00
_cell.angle_gamma   90.00
#
_symmetry.space_group_name_H-M   'P 1'
#
loop_
_entity.id
_entity.type
_entity.pdbx_description
1 polymer ?
#
loop_
_entity_poly.entity_id
_entity_poly.type
_entity_poly.pdbx_seq_one_letter_code
_entity_poly.pdbx_strand_id
1 'polypeptide(L)'
;MKYYVGCSGWSYSEWQGPFYPPHIDNSDWLRYYSEVFDFVEVDSSFYKMPNPFTVKNWYNKTPDNFRFTAKFPKVITHDKRLKKDVENELEYFFKSISGLKQKILALLIQLPPSLGIVEGLANLRELVPLLDYSYRYAVEVRDRSWFQDLAYNFFANNNICLAWSQLAEIRTPPVVTTDFLYLRLIGDRTIQEKDFGKVQKDRTSEMKRWAHYLKRVEKGEKKVRNGDDVSLAIVSANNHYAGFGPATSNTFRKMIKLPEAIWEDKKKTTQLISKGHLLSEKQTTLSEFLD
;
A
#
# COMPACT_ATOMS: atom_id res chain seq x y z
N MET A 1 -7.35 16.96 -6.68
CA MET A 1 -6.41 15.97 -6.10
C MET A 1 -6.72 14.59 -6.66
N LYS A 2 -5.73 13.84 -7.16
CA LYS A 2 -5.90 12.48 -7.64
C LYS A 2 -5.83 11.48 -6.46
N TYR A 3 -6.70 10.47 -6.44
CA TYR A 3 -6.75 9.46 -5.38
C TYR A 3 -6.35 8.10 -5.92
N TYR A 4 -5.58 7.37 -5.12
CA TYR A 4 -5.35 5.94 -5.25
C TYR A 4 -5.73 5.25 -3.94
N VAL A 5 -6.71 4.36 -3.99
CA VAL A 5 -7.25 3.69 -2.79
C VAL A 5 -7.27 2.19 -3.01
N GLY A 6 -6.51 1.45 -2.21
CA GLY A 6 -6.37 0.01 -2.28
C GLY A 6 -5.87 -0.60 -0.97
N CYS A 7 -5.29 -1.78 -1.05
CA CYS A 7 -4.91 -2.57 0.10
C CYS A 7 -3.39 -2.60 0.34
N SER A 8 -3.01 -2.92 1.56
CA SER A 8 -1.66 -3.34 1.94
C SER A 8 -1.54 -4.83 1.66
N GLY A 9 -0.87 -5.17 0.55
CA GLY A 9 -0.78 -6.52 0.03
C GLY A 9 -2.00 -6.99 -0.75
N TRP A 10 -1.81 -8.10 -1.45
CA TRP A 10 -2.85 -8.77 -2.26
C TRP A 10 -2.83 -10.30 -2.10
N SER A 11 -1.79 -10.87 -1.51
CA SER A 11 -1.59 -12.32 -1.44
C SER A 11 -2.09 -12.86 -0.10
N TYR A 12 -3.42 -13.05 -0.02
CA TYR A 12 -4.09 -13.58 1.16
C TYR A 12 -5.03 -14.72 0.76
N SER A 13 -4.79 -15.93 1.29
CA SER A 13 -5.62 -17.13 1.05
C SER A 13 -7.06 -16.92 1.52
N GLU A 14 -7.26 -16.19 2.59
CA GLU A 14 -8.55 -15.90 3.22
C GLU A 14 -9.44 -14.99 2.34
N TRP A 15 -8.86 -14.39 1.28
CA TRP A 15 -9.62 -13.63 0.29
C TRP A 15 -10.23 -14.51 -0.80
N GLN A 16 -9.88 -15.81 -0.88
CA GLN A 16 -10.56 -16.75 -1.79
C GLN A 16 -12.01 -16.95 -1.34
N GLY A 17 -12.93 -16.79 -2.28
CA GLY A 17 -14.37 -16.72 -2.01
C GLY A 17 -14.87 -15.30 -1.74
N PRO A 18 -14.43 -14.60 -0.69
CA PRO A 18 -14.89 -13.24 -0.44
C PRO A 18 -14.50 -12.21 -1.51
N PHE A 19 -13.29 -12.28 -2.02
CA PHE A 19 -12.74 -11.34 -3.02
C PHE A 19 -12.30 -12.07 -4.30
N TYR A 20 -11.40 -13.04 -4.19
CA TYR A 20 -10.98 -13.86 -5.32
C TYR A 20 -12.00 -14.95 -5.65
N PRO A 21 -12.17 -15.33 -6.93
CA PRO A 21 -12.88 -16.56 -7.27
C PRO A 21 -12.31 -17.76 -6.53
N PRO A 22 -13.15 -18.72 -6.08
CA PRO A 22 -12.70 -19.85 -5.26
C PRO A 22 -11.59 -20.74 -5.86
N HIS A 23 -11.47 -20.76 -7.17
CA HIS A 23 -10.55 -21.66 -7.90
C HIS A 23 -9.44 -20.94 -8.66
N ILE A 24 -9.27 -19.62 -8.46
CA ILE A 24 -8.20 -18.88 -9.10
C ILE A 24 -6.85 -19.26 -8.48
N ASP A 25 -5.85 -19.52 -9.32
CA ASP A 25 -4.49 -19.78 -8.85
C ASP A 25 -3.90 -18.54 -8.18
N ASN A 26 -3.10 -18.75 -7.14
CA ASN A 26 -2.49 -17.66 -6.40
C ASN A 26 -1.53 -16.81 -7.27
N SER A 27 -0.97 -17.40 -8.30
CA SER A 27 -0.14 -16.70 -9.29
C SER A 27 -0.92 -15.62 -10.04
N ASP A 28 -2.25 -15.73 -10.16
CA ASP A 28 -3.12 -14.79 -10.85
C ASP A 28 -3.83 -13.78 -9.91
N TRP A 29 -3.63 -13.88 -8.61
CA TRP A 29 -4.24 -12.96 -7.66
C TRP A 29 -3.91 -11.49 -7.92
N LEU A 30 -2.65 -11.17 -8.24
CA LEU A 30 -2.27 -9.80 -8.57
C LEU A 30 -2.96 -9.29 -9.83
N ARG A 31 -3.08 -10.13 -10.87
CA ARG A 31 -3.80 -9.78 -12.09
C ARG A 31 -5.26 -9.45 -11.77
N TYR A 32 -5.95 -10.38 -11.11
CA TYR A 32 -7.34 -10.17 -10.70
C TYR A 32 -7.50 -8.92 -9.83
N TYR A 33 -6.63 -8.74 -8.82
CA TYR A 33 -6.65 -7.57 -7.95
C TYR A 33 -6.54 -6.26 -8.75
N SER A 34 -5.63 -6.21 -9.71
CA SER A 34 -5.37 -5.03 -10.53
C SER A 34 -6.49 -4.68 -11.52
N GLU A 35 -7.43 -5.60 -11.76
CA GLU A 35 -8.64 -5.34 -12.50
C GLU A 35 -9.76 -4.72 -11.66
N VAL A 36 -9.66 -4.82 -10.33
CA VAL A 36 -10.63 -4.30 -9.36
C VAL A 36 -10.18 -2.98 -8.76
N PHE A 37 -8.91 -2.91 -8.34
CA PHE A 37 -8.28 -1.73 -7.77
C PHE A 37 -7.19 -1.21 -8.69
N ASP A 38 -6.92 0.08 -8.61
CA ASP A 38 -5.88 0.79 -9.37
C ASP A 38 -4.55 0.94 -8.61
N PHE A 39 -4.50 0.45 -7.36
CA PHE A 39 -3.36 0.62 -6.47
C PHE A 39 -3.20 -0.53 -5.48
N VAL A 40 -1.93 -0.87 -5.17
CA VAL A 40 -1.58 -1.74 -4.04
C VAL A 40 -0.28 -1.29 -3.37
N GLU A 41 -0.22 -1.44 -2.04
CA GLU A 41 1.02 -1.31 -1.28
C GLU A 41 1.74 -2.66 -1.21
N VAL A 42 2.99 -2.71 -1.67
CA VAL A 42 3.86 -3.90 -1.56
C VAL A 42 4.45 -3.93 -0.15
N ASP A 43 3.83 -4.68 0.75
CA ASP A 43 4.28 -4.84 2.14
C ASP A 43 5.31 -5.98 2.31
N SER A 44 5.30 -6.96 1.40
CA SER A 44 6.22 -8.10 1.40
C SER A 44 7.70 -7.72 1.24
N SER A 45 8.00 -6.59 0.57
CA SER A 45 9.36 -6.05 0.43
C SER A 45 10.03 -5.70 1.76
N PHE A 46 9.24 -5.51 2.82
CA PHE A 46 9.73 -5.28 4.17
C PHE A 46 10.41 -6.52 4.76
N TYR A 47 9.82 -7.70 4.57
CA TYR A 47 10.33 -8.95 5.12
C TYR A 47 11.43 -9.57 4.26
N LYS A 48 11.28 -9.48 2.94
CA LYS A 48 12.23 -10.00 1.97
C LYS A 48 12.30 -9.06 0.77
N MET A 49 13.51 -8.59 0.48
CA MET A 49 13.73 -7.79 -0.73
C MET A 49 13.31 -8.61 -1.97
N PRO A 50 12.42 -8.08 -2.80
CA PRO A 50 12.01 -8.80 -4.01
C PRO A 50 13.19 -8.87 -4.98
N ASN A 51 13.35 -9.99 -5.68
CA ASN A 51 14.32 -10.04 -6.76
C ASN A 51 13.77 -9.34 -8.02
N PRO A 52 14.63 -8.88 -8.95
CA PRO A 52 14.21 -8.15 -10.14
C PRO A 52 13.22 -8.93 -11.03
N PHE A 53 13.33 -10.26 -11.08
CA PHE A 53 12.41 -11.11 -11.84
C PHE A 53 10.99 -11.07 -11.27
N THR A 54 10.85 -11.15 -9.95
CA THR A 54 9.56 -11.03 -9.26
C THR A 54 8.92 -9.66 -9.54
N VAL A 55 9.71 -8.59 -9.47
CA VAL A 55 9.25 -7.22 -9.70
C VAL A 55 8.81 -7.02 -11.16
N LYS A 56 9.57 -7.57 -12.12
CA LYS A 56 9.19 -7.57 -13.54
C LYS A 56 7.88 -8.34 -13.77
N ASN A 57 7.67 -9.44 -13.05
CA ASN A 57 6.42 -10.19 -13.12
C ASN A 57 5.23 -9.36 -12.59
N TRP A 58 5.39 -8.60 -11.49
CA TRP A 58 4.36 -7.68 -11.02
C TRP A 58 4.02 -6.60 -12.06
N TYR A 59 5.05 -6.04 -12.71
CA TYR A 59 4.85 -5.07 -13.78
C TYR A 59 4.02 -5.64 -14.93
N ASN A 60 4.36 -6.84 -15.40
CA ASN A 60 3.70 -7.49 -16.54
C ASN A 60 2.27 -7.98 -16.23
N LYS A 61 1.99 -8.33 -14.98
CA LYS A 61 0.66 -8.81 -14.54
C LYS A 61 -0.37 -7.72 -14.30
N THR A 62 0.04 -6.46 -14.35
CA THR A 62 -0.84 -5.33 -14.04
C THR A 62 -0.98 -4.40 -15.23
N PRO A 63 -2.15 -3.75 -15.46
CA PRO A 63 -2.33 -2.79 -16.53
C PRO A 63 -1.48 -1.53 -16.35
N ASP A 64 -1.30 -0.74 -17.42
CA ASP A 64 -0.40 0.43 -17.41
C ASP A 64 -0.83 1.54 -16.45
N ASN A 65 -2.11 1.65 -16.16
CA ASN A 65 -2.67 2.60 -15.20
C ASN A 65 -2.59 2.14 -13.75
N PHE A 66 -2.19 0.89 -13.48
CA PHE A 66 -2.05 0.35 -12.13
C PHE A 66 -0.81 0.93 -11.43
N ARG A 67 -0.91 1.14 -10.13
CA ARG A 67 0.15 1.77 -9.33
C ARG A 67 0.52 0.95 -8.11
N PHE A 68 1.76 1.13 -7.68
CA PHE A 68 2.33 0.50 -6.51
C PHE A 68 2.92 1.55 -5.56
N THR A 69 2.96 1.23 -4.29
CA THR A 69 3.98 1.71 -3.37
C THR A 69 4.77 0.52 -2.87
N ALA A 70 6.01 0.73 -2.47
CA ALA A 70 6.82 -0.34 -1.90
C ALA A 70 7.39 0.11 -0.55
N LYS A 71 7.35 -0.80 0.42
CA LYS A 71 7.89 -0.56 1.74
C LYS A 71 9.38 -0.86 1.78
N PHE A 72 10.14 0.02 2.41
CA PHE A 72 11.57 -0.20 2.65
C PHE A 72 11.81 -1.49 3.44
N PRO A 73 12.89 -2.22 3.12
CA PRO A 73 13.26 -3.45 3.82
C PRO A 73 13.49 -3.25 5.31
N LYS A 74 13.13 -4.27 6.09
CA LYS A 74 13.34 -4.30 7.55
C LYS A 74 14.81 -4.07 7.92
N VAL A 75 15.73 -4.65 7.16
CA VAL A 75 17.17 -4.51 7.40
C VAL A 75 17.60 -3.03 7.41
N ILE A 76 17.05 -2.19 6.54
CA ILE A 76 17.35 -0.75 6.50
C ILE A 76 16.70 -0.02 7.68
N THR A 77 15.40 -0.22 7.85
CA THR A 77 14.60 0.63 8.75
C THR A 77 14.64 0.18 10.21
N HIS A 78 14.69 -1.13 10.48
CA HIS A 78 14.59 -1.71 11.82
C HIS A 78 15.92 -2.24 12.32
N ASP A 79 16.61 -3.05 11.53
CA ASP A 79 17.82 -3.73 11.99
C ASP A 79 19.01 -2.75 12.04
N LYS A 80 19.26 -2.01 10.95
CA LYS A 80 20.28 -0.95 10.88
C LYS A 80 19.78 0.44 11.29
N ARG A 81 18.48 0.60 11.53
CA ARG A 81 17.85 1.82 12.05
C ARG A 81 18.20 3.09 11.24
N LEU A 82 18.23 2.96 9.90
CA LEU A 82 18.56 4.04 8.93
C LEU A 82 19.98 4.59 9.04
N LYS A 83 20.91 3.88 9.69
CA LYS A 83 22.31 4.32 9.81
C LYS A 83 23.00 4.29 8.44
N LYS A 84 24.12 5.01 8.33
CA LYS A 84 24.86 5.22 7.08
C LYS A 84 25.37 3.94 6.38
N ASP A 85 25.49 2.83 7.11
CA ASP A 85 25.97 1.55 6.56
C ASP A 85 24.89 0.77 5.77
N VAL A 86 23.84 1.44 5.25
CA VAL A 86 22.75 0.84 4.46
C VAL A 86 22.92 1.03 2.94
N GLU A 87 24.02 1.57 2.47
CA GLU A 87 24.23 1.91 1.04
C GLU A 87 24.03 0.69 0.12
N ASN A 88 24.62 -0.46 0.47
CA ASN A 88 24.49 -1.69 -0.33
C ASN A 88 23.03 -2.20 -0.38
N GLU A 89 22.32 -2.16 0.74
CA GLU A 89 20.92 -2.56 0.81
C GLU A 89 20.02 -1.59 0.02
N LEU A 90 20.31 -0.29 0.06
CA LEU A 90 19.62 0.72 -0.73
C LEU A 90 19.83 0.50 -2.23
N GLU A 91 21.07 0.32 -2.67
CA GLU A 91 21.41 0.05 -4.07
C GLU A 91 20.66 -1.19 -4.57
N TYR A 92 20.73 -2.29 -3.82
CA TYR A 92 20.02 -3.52 -4.19
C TYR A 92 18.51 -3.31 -4.23
N PHE A 93 17.94 -2.60 -3.25
CA PHE A 93 16.51 -2.31 -3.20
C PHE A 93 16.07 -1.46 -4.40
N PHE A 94 16.75 -0.35 -4.68
CA PHE A 94 16.44 0.50 -5.83
C PHE A 94 16.56 -0.24 -7.15
N LYS A 95 17.64 -1.03 -7.33
CA LYS A 95 17.81 -1.88 -8.51
C LYS A 95 16.65 -2.87 -8.67
N SER A 96 16.22 -3.48 -7.58
CA SER A 96 15.08 -4.41 -7.59
C SER A 96 13.77 -3.74 -8.03
N ILE A 97 13.39 -2.64 -7.36
CA ILE A 97 12.10 -1.98 -7.60
C ILE A 97 12.05 -1.18 -8.89
N SER A 98 13.20 -0.82 -9.47
CA SER A 98 13.28 -0.10 -10.75
C SER A 98 12.53 -0.81 -11.88
N GLY A 99 12.32 -2.13 -11.77
CA GLY A 99 11.51 -2.91 -12.70
C GLY A 99 10.02 -2.52 -12.74
N LEU A 100 9.49 -1.84 -11.72
CA LEU A 100 8.14 -1.25 -11.72
C LEU A 100 8.07 0.09 -12.46
N LYS A 101 9.21 0.73 -12.70
CA LYS A 101 9.31 1.99 -13.48
C LYS A 101 8.31 3.05 -12.97
N GLN A 102 7.57 3.67 -13.90
CA GLN A 102 6.58 4.71 -13.62
C GLN A 102 5.34 4.21 -12.84
N LYS A 103 5.21 2.91 -12.58
CA LYS A 103 4.10 2.39 -11.78
C LYS A 103 4.29 2.63 -10.28
N ILE A 104 5.48 3.04 -9.81
CA ILE A 104 5.72 3.41 -8.40
C ILE A 104 5.19 4.83 -8.13
N LEU A 105 4.31 4.96 -7.14
CA LEU A 105 3.83 6.26 -6.65
C LEU A 105 4.75 6.85 -5.58
N ALA A 106 5.17 6.02 -4.63
CA ALA A 106 6.03 6.43 -3.53
C ALA A 106 6.68 5.21 -2.86
N LEU A 107 7.76 5.44 -2.15
CA LEU A 107 8.44 4.47 -1.30
C LEU A 107 8.16 4.80 0.17
N LEU A 108 7.81 3.79 0.97
CA LEU A 108 7.42 3.94 2.36
C LEU A 108 8.54 3.53 3.30
N ILE A 109 9.05 4.46 4.08
CA ILE A 109 10.02 4.26 5.17
C ILE A 109 9.24 4.17 6.48
N GLN A 110 8.90 2.95 6.93
CA GLN A 110 8.26 2.78 8.23
C GLN A 110 9.32 2.64 9.31
N LEU A 111 9.26 3.49 10.31
CA LEU A 111 10.16 3.46 11.46
C LEU A 111 9.71 2.45 12.53
N PRO A 112 10.64 1.81 13.26
CA PRO A 112 10.25 0.98 14.41
C PRO A 112 9.71 1.85 15.56
N PRO A 113 8.81 1.30 16.42
CA PRO A 113 8.29 2.02 17.58
C PRO A 113 9.36 2.51 18.55
N SER A 114 10.49 1.81 18.61
CA SER A 114 11.63 2.17 19.47
C SER A 114 12.51 3.29 18.92
N LEU A 115 12.25 3.80 17.71
CA LEU A 115 13.04 4.87 17.10
C LEU A 115 12.35 6.23 17.33
N GLY A 116 12.69 6.86 18.46
CA GLY A 116 12.24 8.22 18.77
C GLY A 116 12.93 9.28 17.92
N ILE A 117 12.45 10.53 18.03
CA ILE A 117 12.90 11.63 17.16
C ILE A 117 14.40 11.93 17.29
N VAL A 118 15.00 11.85 18.47
CA VAL A 118 16.41 12.25 18.70
C VAL A 118 17.34 11.40 17.83
N GLU A 119 17.28 10.09 17.98
CA GLU A 119 18.06 9.16 17.17
C GLU A 119 17.59 9.14 15.72
N GLY A 120 16.27 9.03 15.52
CA GLY A 120 15.72 8.84 14.19
C GLY A 120 15.92 10.03 13.27
N LEU A 121 15.88 11.27 13.78
CA LEU A 121 16.12 12.45 12.96
C LEU A 121 17.60 12.58 12.58
N ALA A 122 18.52 12.22 13.50
CA ALA A 122 19.95 12.16 13.18
C ALA A 122 20.20 11.14 12.04
N ASN A 123 19.64 9.94 12.16
CA ASN A 123 19.82 8.90 11.16
C ASN A 123 19.15 9.25 9.82
N LEU A 124 17.97 9.90 9.83
CA LEU A 124 17.32 10.37 8.59
C LEU A 124 18.14 11.45 7.88
N ARG A 125 18.84 12.32 8.60
CA ARG A 125 19.74 13.31 7.97
C ARG A 125 20.88 12.66 7.21
N GLU A 126 21.36 11.51 7.66
CA GLU A 126 22.39 10.74 6.97
C GLU A 126 21.80 9.91 5.81
N LEU A 127 20.58 9.40 5.95
CA LEU A 127 19.92 8.59 4.93
C LEU A 127 19.47 9.41 3.72
N VAL A 128 18.88 10.59 3.95
CA VAL A 128 18.24 11.41 2.89
C VAL A 128 19.16 11.68 1.71
N PRO A 129 20.46 12.03 1.88
CA PRO A 129 21.36 12.23 0.75
C PRO A 129 21.64 10.97 -0.09
N LEU A 130 21.36 9.79 0.44
CA LEU A 130 21.54 8.49 -0.25
C LEU A 130 20.31 8.04 -1.02
N LEU A 131 19.21 8.75 -0.88
CA LEU A 131 17.93 8.41 -1.54
C LEU A 131 17.95 8.78 -3.03
N ASP A 132 17.35 7.93 -3.85
CA ASP A 132 17.14 8.23 -5.28
C ASP A 132 16.00 9.24 -5.46
N TYR A 133 16.33 10.47 -5.80
CA TYR A 133 15.37 11.59 -5.96
C TYR A 133 14.36 11.42 -7.10
N SER A 134 14.47 10.35 -7.91
CA SER A 134 13.44 10.01 -8.89
C SER A 134 12.15 9.46 -8.26
N TYR A 135 12.21 9.06 -6.99
CA TYR A 135 11.06 8.55 -6.23
C TYR A 135 10.53 9.56 -5.22
N ARG A 136 9.23 9.48 -4.93
CA ARG A 136 8.62 10.11 -3.76
C ARG A 136 8.83 9.25 -2.52
N TYR A 137 9.02 9.89 -1.37
CA TYR A 137 9.22 9.19 -0.10
C TYR A 137 8.15 9.58 0.92
N ALA A 138 7.63 8.57 1.63
CA ALA A 138 6.78 8.76 2.79
C ALA A 138 7.44 8.12 4.01
N VAL A 139 7.44 8.81 5.14
CA VAL A 139 7.92 8.30 6.43
C VAL A 139 6.74 8.05 7.35
N GLU A 140 6.58 6.81 7.81
CA GLU A 140 5.62 6.46 8.85
C GLU A 140 6.33 6.35 10.19
N VAL A 141 6.02 7.25 11.10
CA VAL A 141 6.55 7.26 12.47
C VAL A 141 5.65 6.45 13.41
N ARG A 142 6.25 5.77 14.36
CA ARG A 142 5.59 4.88 15.32
C ARG A 142 5.83 5.28 16.78
N ASP A 143 6.44 6.43 17.04
CA ASP A 143 6.68 7.02 18.34
C ASP A 143 6.13 8.44 18.38
N ARG A 144 5.53 8.85 19.52
CA ARG A 144 4.86 10.16 19.66
C ARG A 144 5.84 11.33 19.70
N SER A 145 7.11 11.09 20.01
CA SER A 145 8.14 12.15 20.02
C SER A 145 8.30 12.85 18.67
N TRP A 146 7.90 12.19 17.58
CA TRP A 146 7.92 12.75 16.23
C TRP A 146 6.82 13.79 15.97
N PHE A 147 5.82 13.92 16.83
CA PHE A 147 4.68 14.82 16.61
C PHE A 147 4.99 16.25 17.07
N GLN A 148 5.97 16.86 16.42
CA GLN A 148 6.44 18.21 16.70
C GLN A 148 7.00 18.91 15.47
N ASP A 149 7.07 20.26 15.53
CA ASP A 149 7.47 21.09 14.39
C ASP A 149 8.87 20.79 13.85
N LEU A 150 9.80 20.37 14.71
CA LEU A 150 11.15 19.96 14.28
C LEU A 150 11.09 18.84 13.22
N ALA A 151 10.28 17.81 13.46
CA ALA A 151 10.10 16.71 12.50
C ALA A 151 9.35 17.16 11.26
N TYR A 152 8.25 17.93 11.43
CA TYR A 152 7.43 18.37 10.31
C TYR A 152 8.20 19.29 9.36
N ASN A 153 9.02 20.20 9.90
CA ASN A 153 9.89 21.05 9.10
C ASN A 153 10.98 20.25 8.38
N PHE A 154 11.57 19.25 9.05
CA PHE A 154 12.54 18.37 8.40
C PHE A 154 11.93 17.63 7.22
N PHE A 155 10.75 17.04 7.38
CA PHE A 155 10.06 16.35 6.29
C PHE A 155 9.70 17.31 5.15
N ALA A 156 9.17 18.48 5.44
CA ALA A 156 8.82 19.46 4.42
C ALA A 156 10.05 19.97 3.65
N ASN A 157 11.14 20.29 4.33
CA ASN A 157 12.37 20.77 3.69
C ASN A 157 13.08 19.73 2.83
N ASN A 158 12.81 18.43 3.05
CA ASN A 158 13.36 17.33 2.26
C ASN A 158 12.34 16.70 1.31
N ASN A 159 11.18 17.33 1.11
CA ASN A 159 10.11 16.84 0.25
C ASN A 159 9.66 15.40 0.60
N ILE A 160 9.56 15.09 1.90
CA ILE A 160 9.14 13.79 2.43
C ILE A 160 7.74 13.89 3.00
N CYS A 161 6.85 12.97 2.60
CA CYS A 161 5.51 12.87 3.14
C CYS A 161 5.55 12.29 4.56
N LEU A 162 5.03 13.02 5.57
CA LEU A 162 4.65 12.39 6.83
C LEU A 162 3.42 11.52 6.56
N ALA A 163 3.59 10.20 6.55
CA ALA A 163 2.48 9.30 6.36
C ALA A 163 1.48 9.41 7.52
N TRP A 164 0.21 9.62 7.19
CA TRP A 164 -0.86 9.57 8.17
C TRP A 164 -1.20 8.12 8.45
N SER A 165 -1.10 7.67 9.69
CA SER A 165 -1.41 6.29 10.05
C SER A 165 -2.40 6.22 11.21
N GLN A 166 -3.34 5.28 11.07
CA GLN A 166 -4.29 4.91 12.10
C GLN A 166 -3.91 3.54 12.65
N LEU A 167 -3.23 3.56 13.79
CA LEU A 167 -2.97 2.38 14.62
C LEU A 167 -3.92 2.39 15.83
N ALA A 168 -3.87 1.36 16.66
CA ALA A 168 -4.65 1.29 17.89
C ALA A 168 -4.29 2.44 18.86
N GLU A 169 -3.01 2.60 19.14
CA GLU A 169 -2.51 3.49 20.18
C GLU A 169 -2.00 4.83 19.65
N ILE A 170 -1.64 4.87 18.37
CA ILE A 170 -1.04 6.04 17.73
C ILE A 170 -1.84 6.41 16.49
N ARG A 171 -2.28 7.66 16.46
CA ARG A 171 -2.83 8.31 15.29
C ARG A 171 -1.93 9.49 14.93
N THR A 172 -1.38 9.48 13.73
CA THR A 172 -0.58 10.59 13.22
C THR A 172 -1.41 11.88 13.13
N PRO A 173 -0.94 13.01 13.61
CA PRO A 173 -1.58 14.30 13.34
C PRO A 173 -1.66 14.57 11.83
N PRO A 174 -2.77 15.12 11.30
CA PRO A 174 -2.94 15.36 9.88
C PRO A 174 -2.17 16.60 9.41
N VAL A 175 -0.84 16.53 9.48
CA VAL A 175 0.09 17.55 8.97
C VAL A 175 0.46 17.21 7.53
N VAL A 176 0.51 18.22 6.68
CA VAL A 176 0.86 18.09 5.26
C VAL A 176 2.29 18.60 5.08
N THR A 177 3.20 17.74 4.65
CA THR A 177 4.63 18.05 4.53
C THR A 177 5.14 18.06 3.09
N THR A 178 4.35 17.62 2.11
CA THR A 178 4.73 17.58 0.68
C THR A 178 3.49 17.61 -0.21
N ASP A 179 3.67 17.63 -1.54
CA ASP A 179 2.65 17.71 -2.58
C ASP A 179 1.76 16.46 -2.70
N PHE A 180 2.00 15.43 -1.88
CA PHE A 180 1.18 14.23 -1.81
C PHE A 180 0.88 13.79 -0.38
N LEU A 181 -0.18 13.01 -0.22
CA LEU A 181 -0.58 12.40 1.04
C LEU A 181 -0.50 10.88 0.98
N TYR A 182 -0.12 10.28 2.08
CA TYR A 182 -0.16 8.84 2.25
C TYR A 182 -0.87 8.49 3.56
N LEU A 183 -2.10 7.96 3.45
CA LEU A 183 -2.88 7.48 4.58
C LEU A 183 -2.80 5.96 4.68
N ARG A 184 -2.45 5.43 5.83
CA ARG A 184 -2.41 4.00 6.13
C ARG A 184 -3.40 3.64 7.25
N LEU A 185 -4.40 2.85 6.93
CA LEU A 185 -5.38 2.28 7.86
C LEU A 185 -4.86 0.92 8.34
N ILE A 186 -4.14 0.91 9.48
CA ILE A 186 -3.36 -0.25 9.94
C ILE A 186 -4.12 -1.09 10.96
N GLY A 187 -4.75 -0.45 11.97
CA GLY A 187 -5.44 -1.15 13.06
C GLY A 187 -4.53 -1.62 14.19
N ASP A 188 -4.96 -2.63 14.92
CA ASP A 188 -4.40 -3.04 16.21
C ASP A 188 -3.81 -4.46 16.22
N ARG A 189 -3.81 -5.16 15.10
CA ARG A 189 -3.33 -6.54 14.94
C ARG A 189 -4.02 -7.59 15.83
N THR A 190 -5.17 -7.27 16.42
CA THR A 190 -5.94 -8.24 17.21
C THR A 190 -6.73 -9.21 16.34
N ILE A 191 -6.94 -8.88 15.06
CA ILE A 191 -7.57 -9.75 14.07
C ILE A 191 -6.51 -10.73 13.56
N GLN A 192 -6.76 -12.04 13.71
CA GLN A 192 -5.83 -13.08 13.24
C GLN A 192 -5.94 -13.24 11.72
N GLU A 193 -4.86 -13.69 11.08
CA GLU A 193 -4.83 -13.87 9.62
C GLU A 193 -5.92 -14.83 9.12
N LYS A 194 -6.14 -15.93 9.80
CA LYS A 194 -7.22 -16.89 9.48
C LYS A 194 -8.63 -16.29 9.44
N ASP A 195 -8.80 -15.11 10.03
CA ASP A 195 -10.07 -14.40 10.11
C ASP A 195 -10.19 -13.28 9.07
N PHE A 196 -9.21 -13.09 8.20
CA PHE A 196 -9.31 -12.14 7.09
C PHE A 196 -10.40 -12.57 6.09
N GLY A 197 -10.87 -11.62 5.27
CA GLY A 197 -11.90 -11.90 4.27
C GLY A 197 -13.32 -11.51 4.69
N LYS A 198 -13.53 -11.07 5.95
CA LYS A 198 -14.79 -10.48 6.43
C LYS A 198 -14.52 -9.29 7.35
N VAL A 199 -15.40 -8.30 7.30
CA VAL A 199 -15.34 -7.16 8.22
C VAL A 199 -15.71 -7.62 9.62
N GLN A 200 -14.86 -7.33 10.60
CA GLN A 200 -15.01 -7.76 12.00
C GLN A 200 -15.10 -6.57 12.96
N LYS A 201 -14.54 -5.42 12.59
CA LYS A 201 -14.57 -4.21 13.40
C LYS A 201 -15.18 -3.07 12.61
N ASP A 202 -16.13 -2.38 13.22
CA ASP A 202 -16.64 -1.11 12.67
C ASP A 202 -15.62 0.02 12.93
N ARG A 203 -15.03 0.51 11.84
CA ARG A 203 -14.08 1.63 11.83
C ARG A 203 -14.65 2.86 11.12
N THR A 204 -15.97 2.89 10.95
CA THR A 204 -16.66 3.95 10.17
C THR A 204 -16.36 5.35 10.70
N SER A 205 -16.36 5.54 12.01
CA SER A 205 -16.09 6.86 12.63
C SER A 205 -14.67 7.35 12.38
N GLU A 206 -13.68 6.44 12.45
CA GLU A 206 -12.28 6.74 12.17
C GLU A 206 -12.07 7.08 10.68
N MET A 207 -12.64 6.28 9.80
CA MET A 207 -12.59 6.51 8.35
C MET A 207 -13.26 7.83 7.94
N LYS A 208 -14.42 8.17 8.51
CA LYS A 208 -15.09 9.47 8.27
C LYS A 208 -14.20 10.65 8.68
N ARG A 209 -13.46 10.52 9.77
CA ARG A 209 -12.51 11.56 10.24
C ARG A 209 -11.38 11.74 9.23
N TRP A 210 -10.78 10.65 8.73
CA TRP A 210 -9.74 10.72 7.73
C TRP A 210 -10.24 11.27 6.39
N ALA A 211 -11.42 10.84 5.96
CA ALA A 211 -12.08 11.39 4.77
C ALA A 211 -12.34 12.90 4.91
N HIS A 212 -12.73 13.36 6.10
CA HIS A 212 -12.89 14.79 6.39
C HIS A 212 -11.57 15.56 6.25
N TYR A 213 -10.45 15.03 6.80
CA TYR A 213 -9.14 15.67 6.65
C TYR A 213 -8.68 15.74 5.19
N LEU A 214 -8.84 14.67 4.42
CA LEU A 214 -8.52 14.66 2.99
C LEU A 214 -9.33 15.71 2.22
N LYS A 215 -10.63 15.84 2.49
CA LYS A 215 -11.48 16.87 1.87
C LYS A 215 -11.06 18.29 2.22
N ARG A 216 -10.57 18.53 3.44
CA ARG A 216 -10.04 19.85 3.83
C ARG A 216 -8.77 20.21 3.08
N VAL A 217 -7.88 19.23 2.85
CA VAL A 217 -6.70 19.43 2.00
C VAL A 217 -7.10 19.70 0.55
N GLU A 218 -8.02 18.90 0.00
CA GLU A 218 -8.52 19.06 -1.38
C GLU A 218 -9.15 20.44 -1.62
N LYS A 219 -9.79 21.04 -0.61
CA LYS A 219 -10.36 22.39 -0.65
C LYS A 219 -9.33 23.50 -0.43
N GLY A 220 -8.06 23.18 -0.24
CA GLY A 220 -7.02 24.15 0.09
C GLY A 220 -7.11 24.74 1.50
N GLU A 221 -7.97 24.19 2.39
CA GLU A 221 -8.08 24.61 3.79
C GLU A 221 -6.85 24.17 4.63
N LYS A 222 -6.10 23.18 4.15
CA LYS A 222 -4.81 22.76 4.66
C LYS A 222 -3.84 22.67 3.49
N LYS A 223 -2.75 23.41 3.59
CA LYS A 223 -1.68 23.44 2.58
C LYS A 223 -0.43 22.76 3.07
N VAL A 224 0.46 22.45 2.16
CA VAL A 224 1.83 22.03 2.46
C VAL A 224 2.52 23.15 3.23
N ARG A 225 3.43 22.80 4.14
CA ARG A 225 4.14 23.80 4.95
C ARG A 225 4.96 24.80 4.14
N ASN A 226 5.41 24.43 2.95
CA ASN A 226 6.08 25.30 1.98
C ASN A 226 5.15 26.07 1.03
N GLY A 227 3.82 25.88 1.15
CA GLY A 227 2.82 26.64 0.38
C GLY A 227 2.28 25.94 -0.87
N ASP A 228 2.83 24.79 -1.28
CA ASP A 228 2.39 24.04 -2.44
C ASP A 228 1.01 23.40 -2.25
N ASP A 229 0.34 23.10 -3.35
CA ASP A 229 -0.91 22.36 -3.36
C ASP A 229 -0.67 20.84 -3.41
N VAL A 230 -1.53 20.08 -2.72
CA VAL A 230 -1.48 18.62 -2.76
C VAL A 230 -2.15 18.10 -4.03
N SER A 231 -1.40 17.39 -4.84
CA SER A 231 -1.86 16.84 -6.13
C SER A 231 -2.34 15.40 -6.05
N LEU A 232 -1.86 14.63 -5.07
CA LEU A 232 -2.02 13.18 -4.96
C LEU A 232 -2.36 12.74 -3.53
N ALA A 233 -3.29 11.80 -3.39
CA ALA A 233 -3.55 11.10 -2.12
C ALA A 233 -3.54 9.58 -2.34
N ILE A 234 -2.72 8.88 -1.55
CA ILE A 234 -2.59 7.42 -1.52
C ILE A 234 -3.23 6.93 -0.23
N VAL A 235 -4.12 5.94 -0.32
CA VAL A 235 -4.77 5.34 0.85
C VAL A 235 -4.61 3.83 0.80
N SER A 236 -3.95 3.27 1.81
CA SER A 236 -3.70 1.84 1.95
C SER A 236 -4.45 1.27 3.15
N ALA A 237 -5.28 0.25 2.93
CA ALA A 237 -6.03 -0.44 3.97
C ALA A 237 -5.43 -1.82 4.27
N ASN A 238 -4.99 -2.02 5.50
CA ASN A 238 -4.51 -3.31 5.99
C ASN A 238 -5.67 -4.17 6.50
N ASN A 239 -5.57 -5.50 6.37
CA ASN A 239 -6.59 -6.42 6.89
C ASN A 239 -6.80 -6.28 8.41
N HIS A 240 -5.73 -6.04 9.17
CA HIS A 240 -5.82 -5.84 10.62
C HIS A 240 -6.65 -4.60 11.04
N TYR A 241 -6.94 -3.67 10.11
CA TYR A 241 -7.74 -2.49 10.43
C TYR A 241 -9.18 -2.85 10.77
N ALA A 242 -9.84 -3.61 9.90
CA ALA A 242 -11.25 -3.98 10.07
C ALA A 242 -11.55 -5.47 9.77
N GLY A 243 -10.56 -6.28 9.35
CA GLY A 243 -10.68 -7.70 9.01
C GLY A 243 -10.64 -8.00 7.51
N PHE A 244 -10.98 -7.02 6.66
CA PHE A 244 -11.03 -7.24 5.22
C PHE A 244 -10.62 -5.99 4.44
N GLY A 245 -9.39 -5.99 3.93
CA GLY A 245 -8.81 -4.86 3.20
C GLY A 245 -9.64 -4.37 2.02
N PRO A 246 -10.10 -5.25 1.10
CA PRO A 246 -10.95 -4.85 -0.03
C PRO A 246 -12.24 -4.13 0.39
N ALA A 247 -12.97 -4.65 1.38
CA ALA A 247 -14.18 -4.00 1.88
C ALA A 247 -13.88 -2.67 2.58
N THR A 248 -12.77 -2.59 3.33
CA THR A 248 -12.30 -1.36 3.98
C THR A 248 -11.97 -0.30 2.93
N SER A 249 -11.20 -0.66 1.90
CA SER A 249 -10.86 0.23 0.79
C SER A 249 -12.12 0.73 0.09
N ASN A 250 -13.08 -0.15 -0.17
CA ASN A 250 -14.33 0.19 -0.85
C ASN A 250 -15.20 1.13 -0.02
N THR A 251 -15.32 0.88 1.29
CA THR A 251 -16.03 1.77 2.22
C THR A 251 -15.38 3.15 2.24
N PHE A 252 -14.04 3.23 2.25
CA PHE A 252 -13.34 4.51 2.23
C PHE A 252 -13.52 5.24 0.89
N ARG A 253 -13.45 4.54 -0.26
CA ARG A 253 -13.75 5.09 -1.60
C ARG A 253 -15.12 5.79 -1.62
N LYS A 254 -16.16 5.12 -1.11
CA LYS A 254 -17.50 5.67 -0.98
C LYS A 254 -17.54 6.97 -0.15
N MET A 255 -16.82 7.03 0.97
CA MET A 255 -16.75 8.23 1.84
C MET A 255 -16.11 9.45 1.17
N ILE A 256 -15.16 9.24 0.27
CA ILE A 256 -14.51 10.30 -0.51
C ILE A 256 -15.12 10.49 -1.90
N LYS A 257 -16.27 9.87 -2.17
CA LYS A 257 -17.05 9.98 -3.41
C LYS A 257 -16.32 9.43 -4.65
N LEU A 258 -15.48 8.43 -4.50
CA LEU A 258 -14.95 7.65 -5.62
C LEU A 258 -15.92 6.50 -5.98
N PRO A 259 -15.92 6.04 -7.25
CA PRO A 259 -16.66 4.85 -7.65
C PRO A 259 -16.30 3.65 -6.78
N GLU A 260 -17.31 2.83 -6.45
CA GLU A 260 -17.06 1.56 -5.75
C GLU A 260 -16.29 0.60 -6.65
N ALA A 261 -15.37 -0.15 -6.06
CA ALA A 261 -14.71 -1.26 -6.73
C ALA A 261 -15.67 -2.48 -6.70
N ILE A 262 -16.05 -2.99 -7.87
CA ILE A 262 -17.01 -4.08 -8.01
C ILE A 262 -16.25 -5.35 -8.40
N TRP A 263 -16.35 -6.41 -7.60
CA TRP A 263 -15.68 -7.70 -7.87
C TRP A 263 -16.64 -8.90 -7.96
N GLU A 264 -17.89 -8.79 -7.51
CA GLU A 264 -18.85 -9.91 -7.55
C GLU A 264 -19.16 -10.38 -8.99
N ASP A 265 -19.37 -9.44 -9.90
CA ASP A 265 -19.66 -9.77 -11.31
C ASP A 265 -18.41 -10.33 -12.01
N LYS A 266 -17.24 -9.85 -11.67
CA LYS A 266 -15.96 -10.39 -12.19
C LYS A 266 -15.71 -11.82 -11.73
N LYS A 267 -16.05 -12.16 -10.48
CA LYS A 267 -15.99 -13.55 -9.99
C LYS A 267 -16.83 -14.49 -10.85
N LYS A 268 -18.06 -14.09 -11.19
CA LYS A 268 -18.96 -14.90 -12.03
C LYS A 268 -18.39 -15.12 -13.43
N THR A 269 -17.86 -14.09 -14.05
CA THR A 269 -17.24 -14.15 -15.36
C THR A 269 -16.02 -15.07 -15.36
N THR A 270 -15.13 -14.93 -14.40
CA THR A 270 -13.92 -15.78 -14.25
C THR A 270 -14.30 -17.25 -14.01
N GLN A 271 -15.35 -17.50 -13.22
CA GLN A 271 -15.87 -18.86 -13.00
C GLN A 271 -16.46 -19.51 -14.27
N LEU A 272 -17.11 -18.72 -15.12
CA LEU A 272 -17.66 -19.21 -16.39
C LEU A 272 -16.55 -19.56 -17.38
N ILE A 273 -15.50 -18.75 -17.46
CA ILE A 273 -14.35 -18.99 -18.32
C ILE A 273 -13.59 -20.26 -17.87
N SER A 274 -13.33 -20.42 -16.57
CA SER A 274 -12.65 -21.60 -16.04
C SER A 274 -13.47 -22.88 -16.22
N LYS A 275 -14.80 -22.82 -16.09
CA LYS A 275 -15.68 -23.97 -16.41
C LYS A 275 -15.71 -24.27 -17.89
N GLY A 276 -15.68 -23.26 -18.77
CA GLY A 276 -15.60 -23.41 -20.21
C GLY A 276 -14.29 -24.08 -20.63
N HIS A 277 -13.15 -23.73 -20.06
CA HIS A 277 -11.86 -24.40 -20.31
C HIS A 277 -11.86 -25.86 -19.85
N LEU A 278 -12.35 -26.14 -18.64
CA LEU A 278 -12.46 -27.52 -18.13
C LEU A 278 -13.38 -28.40 -18.97
N LEU A 279 -14.41 -27.83 -19.59
CA LEU A 279 -15.30 -28.57 -20.51
C LEU A 279 -14.62 -28.81 -21.89
N SER A 280 -13.82 -27.86 -22.39
CA SER A 280 -13.08 -28.04 -23.64
C SER A 280 -11.95 -29.06 -23.50
N GLU A 281 -11.21 -29.06 -22.41
CA GLU A 281 -10.16 -30.05 -22.12
C GLU A 281 -10.75 -31.47 -21.95
N LYS A 282 -11.93 -31.61 -21.33
CA LYS A 282 -12.61 -32.91 -21.21
C LYS A 282 -13.16 -33.41 -22.54
N GLN A 283 -13.55 -32.52 -23.44
CA GLN A 283 -13.96 -32.90 -24.79
C GLN A 283 -12.78 -33.31 -25.65
N THR A 284 -11.62 -32.66 -25.55
CA THR A 284 -10.40 -33.02 -26.27
C THR A 284 -9.87 -34.38 -25.83
N THR A 285 -9.85 -34.65 -24.51
CA THR A 285 -9.40 -35.96 -23.98
C THR A 285 -10.36 -37.11 -24.35
N LEU A 286 -11.66 -36.87 -24.56
CA LEU A 286 -12.61 -37.88 -24.98
C LEU A 286 -12.52 -38.18 -26.48
N SER A 287 -12.10 -37.21 -27.30
CA SER A 287 -11.86 -37.45 -28.74
C SER A 287 -10.57 -38.22 -29.03
N GLU A 288 -9.56 -38.09 -28.16
CA GLU A 288 -8.30 -38.85 -28.28
C GLU A 288 -8.41 -40.31 -27.83
N PHE A 289 -9.51 -40.71 -27.19
CA PHE A 289 -9.78 -42.11 -26.78
C PHE A 289 -10.74 -42.84 -27.73
N LEU A 290 -11.20 -42.17 -28.80
CA LEU A 290 -12.17 -42.77 -29.78
C LEU A 290 -11.58 -42.96 -31.17
N ASP A 291 -10.31 -42.71 -31.39
CA ASP A 291 -9.49 -43.10 -32.54
C ASP A 291 -8.50 -44.20 -32.13
#